data_a765f53f534aebf271ee7d8aae945ef4
#
_entry.id   a765f53f534aebf271ee7d8aae945ef4
#
_cell.length_a   1.000
_cell.length_b   1.000
_cell.length_c   1.000
_cell.angle_alpha   90.00
_cell.angle_beta   90.00
_cell.angle_gamma   90.00
#
_symmetry.space_group_name_H-M   'P 1'
#
loop_
_entity.id
_entity.type
_entity.pdbx_description
1 polymer ?
#
loop_
_entity_poly.entity_id
_entity_poly.type
_entity_poly.pdbx_seq_one_letter_code
_entity_poly.pdbx_strand_id
1 'polypeptide(L)'
;MGHLLGHHLRRAHLAIWRDFNENVGHGGLRPGQFGVLSTIDQNPGISQIEISRFLDLDKASIVALIYRLENLEWIEKRQAKEDRRRHELFLTKEGKKHLKILRKDMQQHENRFISRFNKTEYNQLIELLRRVYLNND
;
A
#
# COMPACT_ATOMS: atom_id res chain seq x y z
N MET A 1 6.05 -3.42 -30.63
CA MET A 1 5.60 -3.37 -29.21
C MET A 1 6.66 -3.87 -28.24
N GLY A 2 7.48 -4.84 -28.62
CA GLY A 2 8.48 -5.45 -27.73
C GLY A 2 9.59 -4.54 -27.19
N HIS A 3 9.75 -3.33 -27.72
CA HIS A 3 10.77 -2.37 -27.29
C HIS A 3 10.24 -1.21 -26.48
N LEU A 4 8.91 -1.12 -26.29
CA LEU A 4 8.33 0.00 -25.59
C LEU A 4 8.34 -0.22 -24.07
N LEU A 5 8.97 0.68 -23.37
CA LEU A 5 9.07 0.64 -21.90
C LEU A 5 7.67 0.56 -21.25
N GLY A 6 6.76 1.42 -21.69
CA GLY A 6 5.39 1.44 -21.13
C GLY A 6 4.64 0.13 -21.32
N HIS A 7 4.88 -0.58 -22.43
CA HIS A 7 4.28 -1.89 -22.66
C HIS A 7 4.74 -2.93 -21.64
N HIS A 8 6.05 -2.97 -21.36
CA HIS A 8 6.60 -3.91 -20.37
C HIS A 8 6.17 -3.57 -18.95
N LEU A 9 6.16 -2.29 -18.61
CA LEU A 9 5.68 -1.85 -17.29
C LEU A 9 4.21 -2.21 -17.09
N ARG A 10 3.39 -2.01 -18.11
CA ARG A 10 1.97 -2.39 -18.06
C ARG A 10 1.78 -3.90 -17.86
N ARG A 11 2.50 -4.71 -18.63
CA ARG A 11 2.41 -6.17 -18.51
C ARG A 11 2.87 -6.67 -17.14
N ALA A 12 3.96 -6.12 -16.64
CA ALA A 12 4.46 -6.43 -15.31
C ALA A 12 3.45 -6.04 -14.23
N HIS A 13 2.91 -4.83 -14.32
CA HIS A 13 1.89 -4.36 -13.39
C HIS A 13 0.65 -5.25 -13.40
N LEU A 14 0.16 -5.63 -14.59
CA LEU A 14 -1.01 -6.50 -14.70
C LEU A 14 -0.76 -7.89 -14.10
N ALA A 15 0.44 -8.45 -14.28
CA ALA A 15 0.78 -9.73 -13.71
C ALA A 15 0.79 -9.69 -12.17
N ILE A 16 1.41 -8.66 -11.60
CA ILE A 16 1.46 -8.42 -10.16
C ILE A 16 0.05 -8.16 -9.62
N TRP A 17 -0.73 -7.37 -10.32
CA TRP A 17 -2.09 -7.02 -9.94
C TRP A 17 -3.02 -8.25 -9.90
N ARG A 18 -2.94 -9.12 -10.91
CA ARG A 18 -3.75 -10.34 -10.94
C ARG A 18 -3.44 -11.26 -9.77
N ASP A 19 -2.16 -11.46 -9.50
CA ASP A 19 -1.74 -12.29 -8.36
C ASP A 19 -2.21 -11.70 -7.03
N PHE A 20 -2.05 -10.39 -6.85
CA PHE A 20 -2.54 -9.68 -5.68
C PHE A 20 -4.05 -9.89 -5.50
N ASN A 21 -4.82 -9.65 -6.55
CA ASN A 21 -6.27 -9.74 -6.50
C ASN A 21 -6.77 -11.16 -6.19
N GLU A 22 -6.07 -12.18 -6.65
CA GLU A 22 -6.42 -13.58 -6.42
C GLU A 22 -5.99 -14.10 -5.06
N ASN A 23 -4.88 -13.62 -4.51
CA ASN A 23 -4.19 -14.25 -3.40
C ASN A 23 -4.03 -13.41 -2.14
N VAL A 24 -4.32 -12.12 -2.20
CA VAL A 24 -4.20 -11.24 -1.03
C VAL A 24 -5.57 -10.84 -0.52
N GLY A 25 -5.81 -11.10 0.77
CA GLY A 25 -7.06 -10.74 1.42
C GLY A 25 -8.30 -11.46 0.91
N HIS A 26 -8.14 -12.61 0.29
CA HIS A 26 -9.23 -13.45 -0.25
C HIS A 26 -10.19 -12.68 -1.18
N GLY A 27 -9.64 -11.81 -2.03
CA GLY A 27 -10.42 -11.06 -3.03
C GLY A 27 -11.22 -9.87 -2.50
N GLY A 28 -11.17 -9.62 -1.18
CA GLY A 28 -11.89 -8.50 -0.57
C GLY A 28 -11.05 -7.24 -0.33
N LEU A 29 -9.73 -7.34 -0.50
CA LEU A 29 -8.83 -6.24 -0.24
C LEU A 29 -8.70 -5.34 -1.47
N ARG A 30 -8.91 -4.04 -1.29
CA ARG A 30 -8.66 -3.05 -2.34
C ARG A 30 -7.19 -2.64 -2.33
N PRO A 31 -6.63 -2.27 -3.50
CA PRO A 31 -5.30 -1.68 -3.54
C PRO A 31 -5.23 -0.47 -2.62
N GLY A 32 -4.12 -0.31 -1.97
CA GLY A 32 -3.91 0.79 -1.03
C GLY A 32 -4.37 0.51 0.39
N GLN A 33 -5.29 -0.40 0.62
CA GLN A 33 -5.71 -0.72 2.00
C GLN A 33 -4.56 -1.24 2.84
N PHE A 34 -3.77 -2.15 2.31
CA PHE A 34 -2.57 -2.64 2.99
C PHE A 34 -1.59 -1.50 3.28
N GLY A 35 -1.35 -0.62 2.29
CA GLY A 35 -0.46 0.53 2.45
C GLY A 35 -0.95 1.48 3.54
N VAL A 36 -2.24 1.78 3.57
CA VAL A 36 -2.83 2.65 4.60
C VAL A 36 -2.70 2.02 5.98
N LEU A 37 -3.08 0.75 6.13
CA LEU A 37 -2.98 0.04 7.41
C LEU A 37 -1.53 -0.04 7.91
N SER A 38 -0.61 -0.38 7.02
CA SER A 38 0.82 -0.49 7.35
C SER A 38 1.41 0.86 7.76
N THR A 39 1.02 1.94 7.08
CA THR A 39 1.48 3.30 7.39
C THR A 39 0.97 3.75 8.76
N ILE A 40 -0.29 3.49 9.08
CA ILE A 40 -0.86 3.82 10.39
C ILE A 40 -0.18 3.01 11.49
N ASP A 41 0.06 1.72 11.25
CA ASP A 41 0.73 0.85 12.23
C ASP A 41 2.13 1.35 12.60
N GLN A 42 2.89 1.78 11.59
CA GLN A 42 4.25 2.30 11.78
C GLN A 42 4.27 3.73 12.33
N ASN A 43 3.19 4.47 12.16
CA ASN A 43 3.08 5.88 12.55
C ASN A 43 1.73 6.14 13.26
N PRO A 44 1.51 5.58 14.47
CA PRO A 44 0.26 5.80 15.18
C PRO A 44 0.01 7.29 15.41
N GLY A 45 -1.19 7.74 15.14
CA GLY A 45 -1.56 9.15 15.23
C GLY A 45 -1.35 9.95 13.94
N ILE A 46 -0.89 9.31 12.88
CA ILE A 46 -0.70 9.97 11.58
C ILE A 46 -2.03 10.54 11.06
N SER A 47 -1.98 11.71 10.41
CA SER A 47 -3.16 12.32 9.80
C SER A 47 -3.41 11.77 8.39
N GLN A 48 -4.65 11.97 7.92
CA GLN A 48 -5.04 11.59 6.57
C GLN A 48 -4.19 12.28 5.49
N ILE A 49 -3.87 13.55 5.68
CA ILE A 49 -3.03 14.31 4.75
C ILE A 49 -1.62 13.73 4.68
N GLU A 50 -1.04 13.38 5.82
CA GLU A 50 0.28 12.79 5.89
C GLU A 50 0.32 11.42 5.18
N ILE A 51 -0.71 10.60 5.35
CA ILE A 51 -0.83 9.31 4.64
C ILE A 51 -0.89 9.53 3.13
N SER A 52 -1.69 10.50 2.66
CA SER A 52 -1.82 10.76 1.22
C SER A 52 -0.49 11.17 0.58
N ARG A 53 0.31 11.96 1.29
CA ARG A 53 1.65 12.34 0.84
C ARG A 53 2.61 11.16 0.82
N PHE A 54 2.56 10.33 1.85
CA PHE A 54 3.46 9.20 2.01
C PHE A 54 3.21 8.13 0.94
N LEU A 55 1.95 7.84 0.62
CA LEU A 55 1.56 6.80 -0.32
C LEU A 55 1.39 7.30 -1.76
N ASP A 56 1.57 8.59 -2.01
CA ASP A 56 1.35 9.21 -3.32
C ASP A 56 -0.03 8.84 -3.91
N LEU A 57 -1.06 8.92 -3.07
CA LEU A 57 -2.44 8.70 -3.46
C LEU A 57 -3.19 10.04 -3.49
N ASP A 58 -4.15 10.15 -4.41
CA ASP A 58 -4.99 11.33 -4.46
C ASP A 58 -5.91 11.43 -3.24
N LYS A 59 -6.39 12.64 -2.97
CA LYS A 59 -7.21 12.93 -1.80
C LYS A 59 -8.51 12.12 -1.78
N ALA A 60 -9.17 11.97 -2.91
CA ALA A 60 -10.43 11.22 -3.01
C ALA A 60 -10.23 9.73 -2.71
N SER A 61 -9.16 9.14 -3.22
CA SER A 61 -8.82 7.73 -2.96
C SER A 61 -8.53 7.49 -1.48
N ILE A 62 -7.79 8.37 -0.83
CA ILE A 62 -7.49 8.27 0.61
C ILE A 62 -8.77 8.38 1.44
N VAL A 63 -9.62 9.35 1.14
CA VAL A 63 -10.91 9.52 1.85
C VAL A 63 -11.73 8.24 1.77
N ALA A 64 -11.85 7.66 0.57
CA ALA A 64 -12.62 6.43 0.35
C ALA A 64 -12.03 5.24 1.11
N LEU A 65 -10.70 5.08 1.08
CA LEU A 65 -10.02 3.99 1.78
C LEU A 65 -10.18 4.10 3.30
N ILE A 66 -10.01 5.28 3.84
CA ILE A 66 -10.14 5.53 5.29
C ILE A 66 -11.58 5.29 5.73
N TYR A 67 -12.56 5.80 4.98
CA TYR A 67 -13.97 5.57 5.27
C TYR A 67 -14.31 4.07 5.32
N ARG A 68 -13.83 3.32 4.33
CA ARG A 68 -14.02 1.86 4.30
C ARG A 68 -13.38 1.15 5.50
N LEU A 69 -12.16 1.54 5.85
CA LEU A 69 -11.44 0.92 6.98
C LEU A 69 -12.08 1.27 8.33
N GLU A 70 -12.63 2.47 8.47
CA GLU A 70 -13.42 2.84 9.65
C GLU A 70 -14.70 2.01 9.76
N ASN A 71 -15.41 1.81 8.63
CA ASN A 71 -16.62 1.00 8.61
C ASN A 71 -16.36 -0.47 8.94
N LEU A 72 -15.17 -0.98 8.59
CA LEU A 72 -14.72 -2.31 8.97
C LEU A 72 -14.27 -2.38 10.44
N GLU A 73 -14.19 -1.23 11.12
CA GLU A 73 -13.68 -1.11 12.49
C GLU A 73 -12.21 -1.54 12.63
N TRP A 74 -11.44 -1.39 11.55
CA TRP A 74 -10.01 -1.69 11.56
C TRP A 74 -9.16 -0.49 11.95
N ILE A 75 -9.69 0.71 11.76
CA ILE A 75 -9.06 1.96 12.19
C ILE A 75 -10.05 2.81 12.96
N GLU A 76 -9.52 3.69 13.81
CA GLU A 76 -10.30 4.68 14.53
C GLU A 76 -9.69 6.06 14.35
N LYS A 77 -10.54 7.07 14.30
CA LYS A 77 -10.16 8.47 14.33
C LYS A 77 -10.29 8.99 15.75
N ARG A 78 -9.27 9.70 16.19
CA ARG A 78 -9.33 10.49 17.42
C ARG A 78 -9.03 11.94 17.08
N GLN A 79 -9.78 12.85 17.68
CA GLN A 79 -9.51 14.27 17.56
C GLN A 79 -8.22 14.59 18.32
N ALA A 80 -7.29 15.34 17.67
CA ALA A 80 -6.06 15.76 18.32
C ALA A 80 -6.39 16.73 19.47
N LYS A 81 -5.69 16.55 20.60
CA LYS A 81 -5.90 17.39 21.80
C LYS A 81 -5.52 18.85 21.56
N GLU A 82 -4.53 19.09 20.71
CA GLU A 82 -3.98 20.41 20.44
C GLU A 82 -4.69 21.18 19.35
N ASP A 83 -5.28 20.48 18.38
CA ASP A 83 -6.01 21.07 17.26
C ASP A 83 -7.23 20.23 16.93
N ARG A 84 -8.42 20.78 17.18
CA ARG A 84 -9.71 20.11 16.92
C ARG A 84 -9.96 19.85 15.43
N ARG A 85 -9.22 20.51 14.53
CA ARG A 85 -9.32 20.30 13.08
C ARG A 85 -8.55 19.09 12.61
N ARG A 86 -7.58 18.63 13.39
CA ARG A 86 -6.73 17.50 13.09
C ARG A 86 -7.31 16.24 13.70
N HIS A 87 -7.44 15.20 12.88
CA HIS A 87 -7.78 13.86 13.31
C HIS A 87 -6.56 12.97 13.23
N GLU A 88 -6.34 12.23 14.29
CA GLU A 88 -5.27 11.25 14.39
C GLU A 88 -5.84 9.86 14.12
N LEU A 89 -5.13 9.05 13.36
CA LEU A 89 -5.56 7.72 12.96
C LEU A 89 -4.77 6.66 13.70
N PHE A 90 -5.48 5.64 14.15
CA PHE A 90 -4.92 4.50 14.88
C PHE A 90 -5.52 3.21 14.38
N LEU A 91 -4.75 2.12 14.44
CA LEU A 91 -5.34 0.79 14.24
C LEU A 91 -6.11 0.38 15.49
N THR A 92 -7.24 -0.26 15.28
CA THR A 92 -7.94 -0.99 16.33
C THR A 92 -7.27 -2.33 16.57
N LYS A 93 -7.68 -3.04 17.61
CA LYS A 93 -7.24 -4.40 17.86
C LYS A 93 -7.55 -5.33 16.67
N GLU A 94 -8.75 -5.20 16.10
CA GLU A 94 -9.16 -5.93 14.89
C GLU A 94 -8.29 -5.54 13.68
N GLY A 95 -8.00 -4.27 13.50
CA GLY A 95 -7.13 -3.79 12.43
C GLY A 95 -5.73 -4.40 12.51
N LYS A 96 -5.15 -4.48 13.69
CA LYS A 96 -3.85 -5.11 13.91
C LYS A 96 -3.86 -6.59 13.56
N LYS A 97 -4.91 -7.29 13.94
CA LYS A 97 -5.12 -8.71 13.64
C LYS A 97 -5.19 -8.95 12.13
N HIS A 98 -5.99 -8.16 11.42
CA HIS A 98 -6.11 -8.25 9.97
C HIS A 98 -4.81 -7.87 9.26
N LEU A 99 -4.12 -6.84 9.72
CA LEU A 99 -2.84 -6.44 9.14
C LEU A 99 -1.80 -7.56 9.23
N LYS A 100 -1.77 -8.29 10.33
CA LYS A 100 -0.86 -9.44 10.50
C LYS A 100 -1.11 -10.51 9.43
N ILE A 101 -2.37 -10.82 9.16
CA ILE A 101 -2.77 -11.78 8.12
C ILE A 101 -2.38 -11.25 6.74
N LEU A 102 -2.68 -9.97 6.48
CA LEU A 102 -2.37 -9.32 5.20
C LEU A 102 -0.87 -9.26 4.93
N ARG A 103 -0.06 -9.02 5.95
CA ARG A 103 1.41 -9.03 5.80
C ARG A 103 1.93 -10.39 5.36
N LYS A 104 1.36 -11.46 5.90
CA LYS A 104 1.71 -12.81 5.47
C LYS A 104 1.33 -13.06 4.02
N ASP A 105 0.12 -12.69 3.63
CA ASP A 105 -0.35 -12.84 2.26
C ASP A 105 0.49 -12.00 1.28
N MET A 106 0.82 -10.76 1.67
CA MET A 106 1.69 -9.88 0.87
C MET A 106 3.08 -10.46 0.72
N GLN A 107 3.65 -11.04 1.77
CA GLN A 107 4.97 -11.65 1.72
C GLN A 107 4.98 -12.83 0.74
N GLN A 108 3.95 -13.65 0.74
CA GLN A 108 3.82 -14.77 -0.20
C GLN A 108 3.63 -14.26 -1.63
N HIS A 109 2.83 -13.22 -1.82
CA HIS A 109 2.61 -12.56 -3.10
C HIS A 109 3.93 -12.01 -3.67
N GLU A 110 4.67 -11.24 -2.88
CA GLU A 110 5.96 -10.68 -3.28
C GLU A 110 6.96 -11.80 -3.64
N ASN A 111 7.03 -12.85 -2.83
CA ASN A 111 7.97 -13.95 -3.04
C ASN A 111 7.75 -14.67 -4.37
N ARG A 112 6.51 -14.76 -4.85
CA ARG A 112 6.23 -15.37 -6.17
C ARG A 112 6.91 -14.63 -7.32
N PHE A 113 7.12 -13.32 -7.19
CA PHE A 113 7.82 -12.51 -8.20
C PHE A 113 9.31 -12.38 -7.90
N ILE A 114 9.68 -12.13 -6.65
CA ILE A 114 11.08 -11.99 -6.23
C ILE A 114 11.89 -13.26 -6.54
N SER A 115 11.29 -14.43 -6.37
CA SER A 115 11.94 -15.71 -6.62
C SER A 115 12.38 -15.95 -8.07
N ARG A 116 11.88 -15.12 -8.99
CA ARG A 116 12.28 -15.17 -10.42
C ARG A 116 13.62 -14.50 -10.66
N PHE A 117 14.19 -13.85 -9.65
CA PHE A 117 15.42 -13.07 -9.74
C PHE A 117 16.37 -13.50 -8.63
N ASN A 118 17.69 -13.40 -8.89
CA ASN A 118 18.63 -13.43 -7.79
C ASN A 118 18.64 -12.07 -7.08
N LYS A 119 19.32 -11.99 -5.94
CA LYS A 119 19.33 -10.77 -5.13
C LYS A 119 19.88 -9.55 -5.87
N THR A 120 20.95 -9.74 -6.64
CA THR A 120 21.57 -8.68 -7.42
C THR A 120 20.62 -8.16 -8.50
N GLU A 121 20.01 -9.07 -9.25
CA GLU A 121 19.03 -8.74 -10.30
C GLU A 121 17.82 -8.02 -9.72
N TYR A 122 17.28 -8.49 -8.60
CA TYR A 122 16.14 -7.85 -7.94
C TYR A 122 16.48 -6.42 -7.51
N ASN A 123 17.61 -6.22 -6.86
CA ASN A 123 18.05 -4.89 -6.43
C ASN A 123 18.26 -3.95 -7.61
N GLN A 124 18.81 -4.45 -8.71
CA GLN A 124 18.96 -3.69 -9.96
C GLN A 124 17.60 -3.31 -10.55
N LEU A 125 16.66 -4.23 -10.57
CA LEU A 125 15.32 -3.98 -11.09
C LEU A 125 14.64 -2.86 -10.31
N ILE A 126 14.67 -2.91 -8.99
CA ILE A 126 14.08 -1.87 -8.14
C ILE A 126 14.74 -0.52 -8.39
N GLU A 127 16.08 -0.48 -8.45
CA GLU A 127 16.82 0.75 -8.72
C GLU A 127 16.47 1.35 -10.09
N LEU A 128 16.41 0.51 -11.13
CA LEU A 128 16.06 0.95 -12.47
C LEU A 128 14.61 1.45 -12.56
N LEU A 129 13.68 0.76 -11.90
CA LEU A 129 12.29 1.21 -11.85
C LEU A 129 12.16 2.55 -11.14
N ARG A 130 12.91 2.77 -10.06
CA ARG A 130 12.92 4.04 -9.35
C ARG A 130 13.35 5.20 -10.26
N ARG A 131 14.32 4.99 -11.13
CA ARG A 131 14.73 6.01 -12.11
C ARG A 131 13.61 6.42 -13.06
N VAL A 132 12.64 5.53 -13.31
CA VAL A 132 11.52 5.82 -14.21
C VAL A 132 10.58 6.86 -13.62
N TYR A 133 10.34 6.82 -12.31
CA TYR A 133 9.34 7.68 -11.68
C TYR A 133 9.91 8.73 -10.74
N LEU A 134 11.18 8.66 -10.35
CA LEU A 134 11.81 9.71 -9.57
C LEU A 134 12.39 10.77 -10.50
N ASN A 135 11.99 12.02 -10.26
CA ASN A 135 12.60 13.15 -10.94
C ASN A 135 13.96 13.43 -10.29
N ASN A 136 15.01 13.27 -11.06
CA ASN A 136 16.33 13.72 -10.66
C ASN A 136 16.47 15.19 -11.08
N ASP A 137 15.90 16.10 -10.30
CA ASP A 137 16.16 17.53 -10.46
C ASP A 137 17.43 17.91 -9.71
#